data_26ce9377f16bf93c191cc4a6ae002a67
#
_entry.id   26ce9377f16bf93c191cc4a6ae002a67
#
_cell.length_a   1.000
_cell.length_b   1.000
_cell.length_c   1.000
_cell.angle_alpha   90.00
_cell.angle_beta   90.00
_cell.angle_gamma   90.00
#
_symmetry.space_group_name_H-M   'P 1'
#
loop_
_entity.id
_entity.type
_entity.pdbx_description
1 polymer ?
#
loop_
_entity_poly.entity_id
_entity_poly.type
_entity_poly.pdbx_seq_one_letter_code
_entity_poly.pdbx_strand_id
1 'polypeptide(L)'
;MAYTLPDLDYSTDALEPHIDGRTMEIHHGKHHQAYVNNLNAALDGNDSLLSMDVDSLIADLSSVPEEARQAVRNNGGGHSNHTFFWKCLSPQGGGLPQGELAAAIDSAFGNFDSFKEAFAKAAMTRFGSGWAWLVKRTDGSLSVTSTPNQDSPLMEGVADEIGRPIVGLDVWEHAYYLNYQNRRPDYVSAFWSVVDWNKALELFEQ
;
A
#
# COMPACT_ATOMS: atom_id res chain seq x y z
N MET A 1 5.54 19.80 11.61
CA MET A 1 6.09 18.74 12.53
C MET A 1 6.69 17.64 11.66
N ALA A 2 7.78 16.99 12.08
CA ALA A 2 8.36 15.90 11.30
C ALA A 2 7.42 14.69 11.24
N TYR A 3 7.48 13.92 10.16
CA TYR A 3 6.77 12.64 10.03
C TYR A 3 7.29 11.63 11.04
N THR A 4 6.43 10.75 11.50
CA THR A 4 6.75 9.71 12.49
C THR A 4 6.29 8.35 12.00
N LEU A 5 6.97 7.29 12.40
CA LEU A 5 6.53 5.93 12.16
C LEU A 5 5.24 5.69 12.95
N PRO A 6 4.10 5.34 12.31
CA PRO A 6 2.89 5.00 13.05
C PRO A 6 3.07 3.66 13.75
N ASP A 7 2.47 3.51 14.93
CA ASP A 7 2.41 2.21 15.61
C ASP A 7 1.55 1.22 14.81
N LEU A 8 1.83 -0.08 15.00
CA LEU A 8 0.94 -1.14 14.51
C LEU A 8 -0.21 -1.33 15.51
N ASP A 9 -1.42 -1.57 14.99
CA ASP A 9 -2.60 -1.87 15.83
C ASP A 9 -2.62 -3.33 16.35
N TYR A 10 -1.60 -4.11 16.02
CA TYR A 10 -1.44 -5.53 16.38
C TYR A 10 0.04 -5.88 16.60
N SER A 11 0.33 -6.99 17.29
CA SER A 11 1.71 -7.44 17.49
C SER A 11 2.33 -7.93 16.19
N THR A 12 3.66 -7.90 16.11
CA THR A 12 4.38 -8.26 14.87
C THR A 12 4.17 -9.72 14.45
N ASP A 13 3.85 -10.62 15.37
CA ASP A 13 3.55 -12.03 15.13
C ASP A 13 2.06 -12.34 14.88
N ALA A 14 1.20 -11.33 14.96
CA ALA A 14 -0.25 -11.53 14.91
C ALA A 14 -0.77 -11.98 13.53
N LEU A 15 0.00 -11.80 12.47
CA LEU A 15 -0.37 -12.19 11.10
C LEU A 15 0.16 -13.58 10.71
N GLU A 16 0.81 -14.29 11.63
CA GLU A 16 1.27 -15.65 11.38
C GLU A 16 0.08 -16.61 11.19
N PRO A 17 0.23 -17.64 10.35
CA PRO A 17 1.43 -18.03 9.60
C PRO A 17 1.58 -17.33 8.23
N HIS A 18 0.73 -16.36 7.90
CA HIS A 18 0.63 -15.75 6.56
C HIS A 18 1.73 -14.71 6.30
N ILE A 19 2.08 -13.92 7.31
CA ILE A 19 3.23 -13.01 7.31
C ILE A 19 3.97 -13.26 8.62
N ASP A 20 5.24 -13.64 8.54
CA ASP A 20 6.02 -14.00 9.73
C ASP A 20 6.41 -12.77 10.55
N GLY A 21 6.51 -12.96 11.87
CA GLY A 21 6.83 -11.90 12.82
C GLY A 21 8.19 -11.23 12.53
N ARG A 22 9.17 -12.00 12.04
CA ARG A 22 10.48 -11.44 11.70
C ARG A 22 10.41 -10.49 10.50
N THR A 23 9.62 -10.85 9.49
CA THR A 23 9.34 -9.95 8.36
C THR A 23 8.68 -8.66 8.87
N MET A 24 7.66 -8.76 9.73
CA MET A 24 6.96 -7.59 10.28
C MET A 24 7.90 -6.67 11.07
N GLU A 25 8.76 -7.21 11.94
CA GLU A 25 9.76 -6.44 12.71
C GLU A 25 10.69 -5.63 11.79
N ILE A 26 11.19 -6.25 10.72
CA ILE A 26 12.12 -5.62 9.78
C ILE A 26 11.37 -4.65 8.86
N HIS A 27 10.25 -5.07 8.32
CA HIS A 27 9.47 -4.32 7.34
C HIS A 27 8.94 -3.02 7.96
N HIS A 28 8.33 -3.08 9.15
CA HIS A 28 7.87 -1.91 9.87
C HIS A 28 9.04 -1.14 10.50
N GLY A 29 9.83 -1.79 11.35
CA GLY A 29 10.81 -1.11 12.20
C GLY A 29 12.10 -0.69 11.50
N LYS A 30 12.39 -1.19 10.28
CA LYS A 30 13.58 -0.82 9.51
C LYS A 30 13.24 -0.18 8.18
N HIS A 31 12.48 -0.86 7.31
CA HIS A 31 12.16 -0.31 5.98
C HIS A 31 11.24 0.92 6.07
N HIS A 32 10.11 0.80 6.75
CA HIS A 32 9.20 1.95 6.90
C HIS A 32 9.87 3.09 7.70
N GLN A 33 10.57 2.78 8.80
CA GLN A 33 11.31 3.80 9.55
C GLN A 33 12.36 4.51 8.70
N ALA A 34 13.03 3.81 7.79
CA ALA A 34 14.00 4.44 6.89
C ALA A 34 13.32 5.42 5.92
N TYR A 35 12.15 5.09 5.38
CA TYR A 35 11.38 6.02 4.55
C TYR A 35 11.00 7.29 5.33
N VAL A 36 10.54 7.14 6.57
CA VAL A 36 10.23 8.29 7.44
C VAL A 36 11.45 9.16 7.68
N ASN A 37 12.58 8.56 8.04
CA ASN A 37 13.82 9.29 8.31
C ASN A 37 14.32 10.04 7.07
N ASN A 38 14.31 9.38 5.91
CA ASN A 38 14.78 9.95 4.65
C ASN A 38 13.85 11.06 4.13
N LEU A 39 12.51 10.91 4.32
CA LEU A 39 11.55 11.94 3.98
C LEU A 39 11.80 13.20 4.82
N ASN A 40 11.94 13.05 6.15
CA ASN A 40 12.24 14.16 7.04
C ASN A 40 13.55 14.85 6.67
N ALA A 41 14.59 14.08 6.35
CA ALA A 41 15.88 14.64 5.94
C ALA A 41 15.78 15.40 4.59
N ALA A 42 14.99 14.89 3.63
CA ALA A 42 14.79 15.55 2.34
C ALA A 42 14.00 16.87 2.45
N LEU A 43 13.20 17.01 3.50
CA LEU A 43 12.37 18.19 3.75
C LEU A 43 12.92 19.08 4.87
N ASP A 44 14.15 18.82 5.35
CA ASP A 44 14.75 19.62 6.41
C ASP A 44 14.81 21.12 6.03
N GLY A 45 14.38 21.97 6.97
CA GLY A 45 14.23 23.41 6.73
C GLY A 45 12.96 23.83 5.98
N ASN A 46 12.09 22.89 5.57
CA ASN A 46 10.81 23.19 4.92
C ASN A 46 9.62 22.82 5.81
N ASP A 47 9.36 23.63 6.83
CA ASP A 47 8.31 23.40 7.83
C ASP A 47 6.91 23.29 7.21
N SER A 48 6.65 23.96 6.08
CA SER A 48 5.36 23.89 5.41
C SER A 48 5.08 22.49 4.85
N LEU A 49 6.05 21.89 4.16
CA LEU A 49 5.93 20.53 3.62
C LEU A 49 5.97 19.47 4.72
N LEU A 50 6.78 19.68 5.78
CA LEU A 50 6.82 18.79 6.96
C LEU A 50 5.53 18.78 7.77
N SER A 51 4.63 19.77 7.60
CA SER A 51 3.34 19.84 8.26
C SER A 51 2.16 19.34 7.43
N MET A 52 2.40 19.01 6.16
CA MET A 52 1.38 18.44 5.28
C MET A 52 1.09 16.99 5.67
N ASP A 53 -0.13 16.53 5.38
CA ASP A 53 -0.42 15.11 5.31
C ASP A 53 0.40 14.46 4.19
N VAL A 54 0.95 13.26 4.44
CA VAL A 54 1.86 12.62 3.49
C VAL A 54 1.17 12.24 2.18
N ASP A 55 -0.10 11.84 2.22
CA ASP A 55 -0.87 11.50 1.03
C ASP A 55 -1.09 12.74 0.15
N SER A 56 -1.40 13.87 0.79
CA SER A 56 -1.52 15.17 0.11
C SER A 56 -0.17 15.64 -0.48
N LEU A 57 0.92 15.41 0.24
CA LEU A 57 2.28 15.77 -0.23
C LEU A 57 2.67 14.99 -1.49
N ILE A 58 2.41 13.68 -1.52
CA ILE A 58 2.77 12.85 -2.68
C ILE A 58 1.81 12.98 -3.85
N ALA A 59 0.57 13.42 -3.61
CA ALA A 59 -0.40 13.62 -4.67
C ALA A 59 0.01 14.75 -5.63
N ASP A 60 0.61 15.81 -5.10
CA ASP A 60 1.11 16.94 -5.90
C ASP A 60 2.64 17.11 -5.75
N LEU A 61 3.38 16.23 -6.41
CA LEU A 61 4.85 16.33 -6.45
C LEU A 61 5.35 17.58 -7.18
N SER A 62 4.50 18.26 -7.95
CA SER A 62 4.89 19.48 -8.66
C SER A 62 5.08 20.66 -7.69
N SER A 63 4.38 20.68 -6.56
CA SER A 63 4.52 21.67 -5.50
C SER A 63 5.81 21.50 -4.65
N VAL A 64 6.48 20.34 -4.76
CA VAL A 64 7.73 20.06 -4.06
C VAL A 64 8.92 20.65 -4.83
N PRO A 65 9.88 21.33 -4.17
CA PRO A 65 11.11 21.81 -4.79
C PRO A 65 11.81 20.72 -5.62
N GLU A 66 12.32 21.09 -6.79
CA GLU A 66 12.84 20.14 -7.77
C GLU A 66 13.94 19.22 -7.17
N GLU A 67 14.82 19.80 -6.35
CA GLU A 67 15.91 19.09 -5.68
C GLU A 67 15.44 18.04 -4.65
N ALA A 68 14.26 18.21 -4.05
CA ALA A 68 13.68 17.28 -3.07
C ALA A 68 12.66 16.32 -3.71
N ARG A 69 12.13 16.64 -4.90
CA ARG A 69 10.98 15.95 -5.52
C ARG A 69 11.17 14.45 -5.64
N GLN A 70 12.34 14.01 -6.11
CA GLN A 70 12.62 12.57 -6.26
C GLN A 70 12.70 11.85 -4.91
N ALA A 71 13.28 12.52 -3.89
CA ALA A 71 13.35 11.97 -2.55
C ALA A 71 11.96 11.87 -1.91
N VAL A 72 11.10 12.87 -2.10
CA VAL A 72 9.68 12.86 -1.66
C VAL A 72 8.89 11.78 -2.38
N ARG A 73 9.02 11.64 -3.71
CA ARG A 73 8.40 10.54 -4.46
C ARG A 73 8.76 9.19 -3.87
N ASN A 74 10.04 8.93 -3.62
CA ASN A 74 10.51 7.64 -3.13
C ASN A 74 10.16 7.42 -1.65
N ASN A 75 10.48 8.38 -0.79
CA ASN A 75 10.38 8.19 0.66
C ASN A 75 8.99 8.62 1.20
N GLY A 76 8.40 9.65 0.63
CA GLY A 76 7.00 10.02 0.90
C GLY A 76 6.05 8.93 0.43
N GLY A 77 6.25 8.43 -0.79
CA GLY A 77 5.51 7.27 -1.30
C GLY A 77 5.71 6.04 -0.42
N GLY A 78 6.96 5.76 -0.01
CA GLY A 78 7.25 4.66 0.91
C GLY A 78 6.54 4.80 2.26
N HIS A 79 6.55 6.00 2.84
CA HIS A 79 5.84 6.26 4.10
C HIS A 79 4.31 6.11 3.95
N SER A 80 3.72 6.72 2.92
CA SER A 80 2.28 6.63 2.64
C SER A 80 1.84 5.18 2.38
N ASN A 81 2.50 4.49 1.44
CA ASN A 81 2.16 3.12 1.05
C ASN A 81 2.22 2.15 2.24
N HIS A 82 3.26 2.26 3.10
CA HIS A 82 3.39 1.38 4.25
C HIS A 82 2.39 1.73 5.36
N THR A 83 2.12 3.03 5.61
CA THR A 83 1.08 3.46 6.55
C THR A 83 -0.28 2.89 6.15
N PHE A 84 -0.59 2.92 4.86
CA PHE A 84 -1.78 2.30 4.29
C PHE A 84 -1.77 0.78 4.46
N PHE A 85 -0.65 0.12 4.13
CA PHE A 85 -0.52 -1.33 4.16
C PHE A 85 -0.81 -1.92 5.55
N TRP A 86 -0.24 -1.35 6.60
CA TRP A 86 -0.49 -1.83 7.96
C TRP A 86 -1.97 -1.79 8.35
N LYS A 87 -2.70 -0.77 7.89
CA LYS A 87 -4.15 -0.61 8.13
C LYS A 87 -5.02 -1.54 7.28
N CYS A 88 -4.49 -2.05 6.16
CA CYS A 88 -5.19 -3.02 5.31
C CYS A 88 -5.11 -4.45 5.83
N LEU A 89 -4.27 -4.70 6.85
CA LEU A 89 -4.04 -6.03 7.41
C LEU A 89 -4.67 -6.15 8.80
N SER A 90 -5.20 -7.32 9.09
CA SER A 90 -5.79 -7.63 10.39
C SER A 90 -5.57 -9.09 10.78
N PRO A 91 -5.27 -9.37 12.08
CA PRO A 91 -5.29 -10.74 12.60
C PRO A 91 -6.67 -11.42 12.51
N GLN A 92 -7.74 -10.62 12.39
CA GLN A 92 -9.10 -11.08 12.17
C GLN A 92 -9.53 -10.92 10.70
N GLY A 93 -8.55 -10.68 9.81
CA GLY A 93 -8.78 -10.49 8.38
C GLY A 93 -9.20 -11.76 7.64
N GLY A 94 -9.25 -11.65 6.33
CA GLY A 94 -9.68 -12.75 5.46
C GLY A 94 -11.18 -12.80 5.22
N GLY A 95 -11.63 -13.92 4.67
CA GLY A 95 -13.03 -14.07 4.26
C GLY A 95 -13.36 -13.32 2.97
N LEU A 96 -14.52 -12.71 2.90
CA LEU A 96 -15.07 -12.06 1.71
C LEU A 96 -15.39 -10.58 2.00
N PRO A 97 -15.24 -9.68 1.00
CA PRO A 97 -15.77 -8.33 1.11
C PRO A 97 -17.27 -8.35 1.33
N GLN A 98 -17.81 -7.32 1.95
CA GLN A 98 -19.22 -7.19 2.26
C GLN A 98 -19.78 -5.83 1.80
N GLY A 99 -21.10 -5.68 1.89
CA GLY A 99 -21.77 -4.42 1.65
C GLY A 99 -21.56 -3.87 0.24
N GLU A 100 -21.41 -2.56 0.14
CA GLU A 100 -21.24 -1.85 -1.13
C GLU A 100 -19.94 -2.20 -1.85
N LEU A 101 -18.87 -2.50 -1.10
CA LEU A 101 -17.61 -2.93 -1.70
C LEU A 101 -17.75 -4.28 -2.43
N ALA A 102 -18.47 -5.25 -1.85
CA ALA A 102 -18.72 -6.52 -2.51
C ALA A 102 -19.50 -6.33 -3.83
N ALA A 103 -20.57 -5.52 -3.79
CA ALA A 103 -21.35 -5.20 -4.98
C ALA A 103 -20.53 -4.47 -6.06
N ALA A 104 -19.64 -3.55 -5.65
CA ALA A 104 -18.75 -2.85 -6.56
C ALA A 104 -17.71 -3.79 -7.20
N ILE A 105 -17.15 -4.73 -6.42
CA ILE A 105 -16.23 -5.76 -6.92
C ILE A 105 -16.96 -6.66 -7.94
N ASP A 106 -18.16 -7.14 -7.64
CA ASP A 106 -18.94 -7.96 -8.56
C ASP A 106 -19.28 -7.19 -9.84
N SER A 107 -19.62 -5.91 -9.72
CA SER A 107 -19.89 -5.05 -10.88
C SER A 107 -18.65 -4.83 -11.77
N ALA A 108 -17.48 -4.62 -11.17
CA ALA A 108 -16.25 -4.31 -11.89
C ALA A 108 -15.57 -5.55 -12.49
N PHE A 109 -15.64 -6.69 -11.80
CA PHE A 109 -14.86 -7.90 -12.13
C PHE A 109 -15.73 -9.13 -12.41
N GLY A 110 -17.05 -9.06 -12.20
CA GLY A 110 -17.98 -10.15 -12.37
C GLY A 110 -18.20 -10.99 -11.11
N ASN A 111 -17.16 -11.22 -10.30
CA ASN A 111 -17.20 -11.88 -8.99
C ASN A 111 -15.87 -11.70 -8.25
N PHE A 112 -15.86 -12.11 -6.97
CA PHE A 112 -14.68 -11.99 -6.12
C PHE A 112 -13.49 -12.84 -6.60
N ASP A 113 -13.71 -14.03 -7.16
CA ASP A 113 -12.60 -14.86 -7.65
C ASP A 113 -11.93 -14.24 -8.88
N SER A 114 -12.71 -13.70 -9.82
CA SER A 114 -12.17 -12.95 -10.97
C SER A 114 -11.40 -11.68 -10.53
N PHE A 115 -11.86 -11.00 -9.48
CA PHE A 115 -11.10 -9.90 -8.87
C PHE A 115 -9.76 -10.40 -8.32
N LYS A 116 -9.74 -11.49 -7.54
CA LYS A 116 -8.48 -12.06 -7.02
C LYS A 116 -7.52 -12.45 -8.14
N GLU A 117 -8.02 -13.02 -9.23
CA GLU A 117 -7.21 -13.36 -10.40
C GLU A 117 -6.60 -12.10 -11.05
N ALA A 118 -7.38 -11.03 -11.22
CA ALA A 118 -6.89 -9.77 -11.76
C ALA A 118 -5.82 -9.14 -10.85
N PHE A 119 -6.06 -9.15 -9.54
CA PHE A 119 -5.12 -8.63 -8.54
C PHE A 119 -3.82 -9.47 -8.51
N ALA A 120 -3.94 -10.79 -8.49
CA ALA A 120 -2.79 -11.69 -8.53
C ALA A 120 -1.98 -11.47 -9.82
N LYS A 121 -2.63 -11.30 -10.96
CA LYS A 121 -1.97 -10.97 -12.23
C LYS A 121 -1.18 -9.66 -12.10
N ALA A 122 -1.77 -8.59 -11.55
CA ALA A 122 -1.08 -7.32 -11.34
C ALA A 122 0.15 -7.48 -10.43
N ALA A 123 -0.01 -8.22 -9.30
CA ALA A 123 1.08 -8.53 -8.37
C ALA A 123 2.21 -9.34 -9.00
N MET A 124 1.87 -10.34 -9.82
CA MET A 124 2.85 -11.24 -10.45
C MET A 124 3.56 -10.63 -11.65
N THR A 125 2.88 -9.77 -12.42
CA THR A 125 3.47 -9.11 -13.60
C THR A 125 4.24 -7.85 -13.24
N ARG A 126 4.16 -7.35 -12.00
CA ARG A 126 5.03 -6.26 -11.54
C ARG A 126 6.47 -6.76 -11.48
N PHE A 127 7.23 -6.41 -12.52
CA PHE A 127 8.64 -6.77 -12.61
C PHE A 127 9.47 -5.95 -11.62
N GLY A 128 10.28 -6.63 -10.80
CA GLY A 128 11.06 -6.00 -9.74
C GLY A 128 10.20 -5.61 -8.54
N SER A 129 10.57 -4.50 -7.91
CA SER A 129 9.92 -3.96 -6.72
C SER A 129 8.70 -3.12 -7.08
N GLY A 130 7.68 -3.14 -6.25
CA GLY A 130 6.48 -2.34 -6.42
C GLY A 130 5.31 -2.84 -5.62
N TRP A 131 4.11 -2.46 -6.05
CA TRP A 131 2.86 -2.70 -5.35
C TRP A 131 1.77 -3.15 -6.32
N ALA A 132 0.82 -3.93 -5.83
CA ALA A 132 -0.46 -4.20 -6.50
C ALA A 132 -1.59 -3.53 -5.72
N TRP A 133 -2.58 -2.99 -6.43
CA TRP A 133 -3.63 -2.16 -5.84
C TRP A 133 -5.02 -2.52 -6.37
N LEU A 134 -6.02 -2.48 -5.48
CA LEU A 134 -7.40 -2.16 -5.82
C LEU A 134 -7.60 -0.67 -5.56
N VAL A 135 -8.05 0.08 -6.56
CA VAL A 135 -8.29 1.53 -6.45
C VAL A 135 -9.73 1.88 -6.77
N LYS A 136 -10.27 2.88 -6.07
CA LYS A 136 -11.51 3.55 -6.41
C LYS A 136 -11.16 4.80 -7.23
N ARG A 137 -11.62 4.85 -8.47
CA ARG A 137 -11.45 5.99 -9.37
C ARG A 137 -12.34 7.16 -8.95
N THR A 138 -12.10 8.33 -9.53
CA THR A 138 -12.92 9.53 -9.28
C THR A 138 -14.37 9.41 -9.75
N ASP A 139 -14.64 8.52 -10.70
CA ASP A 139 -16.01 8.20 -11.17
C ASP A 139 -16.69 7.13 -10.27
N GLY A 140 -16.02 6.67 -9.21
CA GLY A 140 -16.51 5.66 -8.27
C GLY A 140 -16.28 4.21 -8.73
N SER A 141 -15.81 3.97 -9.95
CA SER A 141 -15.51 2.62 -10.43
C SER A 141 -14.27 2.03 -9.76
N LEU A 142 -14.20 0.69 -9.69
CA LEU A 142 -13.03 -0.02 -9.19
C LEU A 142 -12.10 -0.46 -10.33
N SER A 143 -10.80 -0.41 -10.06
CA SER A 143 -9.76 -0.89 -10.96
C SER A 143 -8.67 -1.61 -10.20
N VAL A 144 -8.03 -2.60 -10.85
CA VAL A 144 -6.81 -3.23 -10.37
C VAL A 144 -5.64 -2.69 -11.18
N THR A 145 -4.59 -2.23 -10.48
CA THR A 145 -3.37 -1.70 -11.09
C THR A 145 -2.13 -2.13 -10.32
N SER A 146 -0.96 -1.79 -10.81
CA SER A 146 0.31 -1.95 -10.10
C SER A 146 1.24 -0.79 -10.36
N THR A 147 2.01 -0.40 -9.35
CA THR A 147 2.98 0.70 -9.43
C THR A 147 4.40 0.21 -9.16
N PRO A 148 5.44 0.77 -9.81
CA PRO A 148 6.83 0.42 -9.54
C PRO A 148 7.32 1.10 -8.25
N ASN A 149 8.31 0.48 -7.61
CA ASN A 149 9.02 1.02 -6.45
C ASN A 149 8.05 1.47 -5.35
N GLN A 150 8.08 2.76 -4.98
CA GLN A 150 7.19 3.36 -3.98
C GLN A 150 6.18 4.35 -4.61
N ASP A 151 5.99 4.29 -5.94
CA ASP A 151 4.92 5.04 -6.57
C ASP A 151 3.55 4.58 -6.04
N SER A 152 2.64 5.53 -5.92
CA SER A 152 1.29 5.33 -5.38
C SER A 152 0.23 5.75 -6.40
N PRO A 153 -0.94 5.11 -6.42
CA PRO A 153 -2.09 5.60 -7.20
C PRO A 153 -2.56 7.02 -6.83
N LEU A 154 -2.04 7.58 -5.74
CA LEU A 154 -2.28 8.98 -5.35
C LEU A 154 -1.42 9.98 -6.13
N MET A 155 -0.32 9.56 -6.77
CA MET A 155 0.67 10.43 -7.40
C MET A 155 0.23 10.88 -8.78
N GLU A 156 -0.36 12.07 -8.89
CA GLU A 156 -0.76 12.66 -10.17
C GLU A 156 0.45 12.88 -11.08
N GLY A 157 0.29 12.52 -12.34
CA GLY A 157 1.33 12.63 -13.37
C GLY A 157 2.47 11.61 -13.23
N VAL A 158 2.38 10.65 -12.29
CA VAL A 158 3.37 9.58 -12.08
C VAL A 158 2.74 8.20 -12.29
N ALA A 159 1.64 7.90 -11.62
CA ALA A 159 0.96 6.63 -11.76
C ALA A 159 0.08 6.60 -13.02
N ASP A 160 0.04 5.46 -13.72
CA ASP A 160 -0.80 5.25 -14.90
C ASP A 160 -2.29 5.24 -14.55
N GLU A 161 -2.62 4.77 -13.35
CA GLU A 161 -3.98 4.72 -12.80
C GLU A 161 -4.04 5.56 -11.53
N ILE A 162 -4.83 6.62 -11.54
CA ILE A 162 -5.03 7.51 -10.40
C ILE A 162 -6.34 7.15 -9.70
N GLY A 163 -6.28 7.07 -8.38
CA GLY A 163 -7.45 6.80 -7.56
C GLY A 163 -7.09 6.56 -6.10
N ARG A 164 -8.13 6.43 -5.27
CA ARG A 164 -7.96 6.11 -3.86
C ARG A 164 -7.63 4.63 -3.70
N PRO A 165 -6.52 4.26 -3.05
CA PRO A 165 -6.23 2.87 -2.68
C PRO A 165 -7.30 2.32 -1.73
N ILE A 166 -7.81 1.12 -2.03
CA ILE A 166 -8.78 0.37 -1.21
C ILE A 166 -8.13 -0.88 -0.61
N VAL A 167 -7.33 -1.60 -1.42
CA VAL A 167 -6.49 -2.72 -0.99
C VAL A 167 -5.13 -2.55 -1.66
N GLY A 168 -4.05 -2.76 -0.91
CA GLY A 168 -2.69 -2.68 -1.41
C GLY A 168 -1.84 -3.84 -0.94
N LEU A 169 -0.97 -4.36 -1.81
CA LEU A 169 -0.03 -5.43 -1.51
C LEU A 169 1.37 -5.01 -1.92
N ASP A 170 2.28 -4.98 -0.95
CA ASP A 170 3.70 -4.82 -1.19
C ASP A 170 4.27 -6.08 -1.86
N VAL A 171 4.83 -5.94 -3.07
CA VAL A 171 5.50 -7.03 -3.78
C VAL A 171 7.02 -6.83 -3.89
N TRP A 172 7.59 -5.91 -3.11
CA TRP A 172 9.01 -5.89 -2.84
C TRP A 172 9.43 -7.22 -2.17
N GLU A 173 10.59 -7.75 -2.49
CA GLU A 173 11.04 -9.02 -1.90
C GLU A 173 11.18 -8.97 -0.38
N HIS A 174 11.49 -7.80 0.19
CA HIS A 174 11.57 -7.64 1.64
C HIS A 174 10.24 -7.93 2.37
N ALA A 175 9.10 -7.82 1.68
CA ALA A 175 7.78 -8.07 2.26
C ALA A 175 7.47 -9.57 2.45
N TYR A 176 8.20 -10.47 1.75
CA TYR A 176 7.84 -11.89 1.77
C TYR A 176 9.01 -12.87 1.73
N TYR A 177 10.24 -12.42 1.48
CA TYR A 177 11.35 -13.33 1.17
C TYR A 177 11.71 -14.28 2.33
N LEU A 178 11.62 -13.83 3.59
CA LEU A 178 11.98 -14.67 4.73
C LEU A 178 11.06 -15.89 4.87
N ASN A 179 9.77 -15.74 4.57
CA ASN A 179 8.80 -16.82 4.68
C ASN A 179 8.60 -17.57 3.34
N TYR A 180 8.61 -16.86 2.22
CA TYR A 180 8.25 -17.42 0.92
C TYR A 180 9.42 -17.54 -0.07
N GLN A 181 10.56 -16.92 0.18
CA GLN A 181 11.70 -16.82 -0.73
C GLN A 181 11.25 -16.32 -2.12
N ASN A 182 11.54 -17.07 -3.19
CA ASN A 182 11.14 -16.70 -4.55
C ASN A 182 9.69 -17.04 -4.90
N ARG A 183 8.91 -17.58 -3.94
CA ARG A 183 7.53 -18.02 -4.19
C ARG A 183 6.52 -16.88 -3.96
N ARG A 184 6.66 -15.78 -4.73
CA ARG A 184 5.70 -14.68 -4.70
C ARG A 184 4.23 -15.13 -4.85
N PRO A 185 3.89 -16.14 -5.70
CA PRO A 185 2.51 -16.62 -5.80
C PRO A 185 1.91 -17.10 -4.47
N ASP A 186 2.73 -17.78 -3.64
CA ASP A 186 2.28 -18.29 -2.35
C ASP A 186 1.98 -17.14 -1.37
N TYR A 187 2.84 -16.10 -1.38
CA TYR A 187 2.61 -14.88 -0.61
C TYR A 187 1.34 -14.14 -1.04
N VAL A 188 1.14 -13.95 -2.36
CA VAL A 188 -0.08 -13.34 -2.91
C VAL A 188 -1.32 -14.13 -2.51
N SER A 189 -1.24 -15.45 -2.49
CA SER A 189 -2.34 -16.32 -2.03
C SER A 189 -2.60 -16.18 -0.53
N ALA A 190 -1.54 -16.13 0.29
CA ALA A 190 -1.64 -16.01 1.74
C ALA A 190 -2.19 -14.64 2.19
N PHE A 191 -1.91 -13.59 1.42
CA PHE A 191 -2.38 -12.22 1.68
C PHE A 191 -3.89 -12.14 1.91
N TRP A 192 -4.69 -12.89 1.14
CA TRP A 192 -6.15 -12.89 1.27
C TRP A 192 -6.65 -13.37 2.62
N SER A 193 -5.83 -14.06 3.41
CA SER A 193 -6.17 -14.50 4.75
C SER A 193 -6.02 -13.42 5.82
N VAL A 194 -5.39 -12.29 5.50
CA VAL A 194 -5.08 -11.20 6.44
C VAL A 194 -5.62 -9.84 6.01
N VAL A 195 -6.30 -9.75 4.85
CA VAL A 195 -6.93 -8.50 4.40
C VAL A 195 -8.04 -8.10 5.36
N ASP A 196 -8.02 -6.86 5.82
CA ASP A 196 -9.13 -6.26 6.58
C ASP A 196 -10.21 -5.71 5.64
N TRP A 197 -11.23 -6.53 5.38
CA TRP A 197 -12.34 -6.13 4.51
C TRP A 197 -13.24 -5.05 5.11
N ASN A 198 -13.27 -4.91 6.45
CA ASN A 198 -14.00 -3.82 7.09
C ASN A 198 -13.29 -2.49 6.81
N LYS A 199 -11.96 -2.48 6.94
CA LYS A 199 -11.17 -1.30 6.60
C LYS A 199 -11.24 -0.96 5.12
N ALA A 200 -11.20 -1.96 4.25
CA ALA A 200 -11.38 -1.76 2.82
C ALA A 200 -12.76 -1.17 2.48
N LEU A 201 -13.83 -1.61 3.16
CA LEU A 201 -15.18 -1.03 3.00
C LEU A 201 -15.21 0.45 3.47
N GLU A 202 -14.65 0.77 4.65
CA GLU A 202 -14.55 2.16 5.14
C GLU A 202 -13.86 3.07 4.12
N LEU A 203 -12.74 2.61 3.53
CA LEU A 203 -12.00 3.36 2.53
C LEU A 203 -12.78 3.53 1.22
N PHE A 204 -13.60 2.53 0.87
CA PHE A 204 -14.45 2.59 -0.30
C PHE A 204 -15.62 3.58 -0.12
N GLU A 205 -16.18 3.68 1.07
CA GLU A 205 -17.33 4.57 1.37
C GLU A 205 -16.94 6.06 1.51
N GLN A 206 -15.66 6.37 1.75
CA GLN A 206 -15.15 7.75 1.76
C GLN A 206 -15.11 8.38 0.37
#